data_a97d07d11d456a137147b3ed40d0397c
#
_entry.id   a97d07d11d456a137147b3ed40d0397c
#
_cell.length_a   1.000
_cell.length_b   1.000
_cell.length_c   1.000
_cell.angle_alpha   90.00
_cell.angle_beta   90.00
_cell.angle_gamma   90.00
#
_symmetry.space_group_name_H-M   'P 1'
#
loop_
_entity.id
_entity.type
_entity.pdbx_description
1 polymer ?
#
loop_
_entity_poly.entity_id
_entity_poly.type
_entity_poly.pdbx_seq_one_letter_code
_entity_poly.pdbx_strand_id
1 'polypeptide(L)'
;MSNFFNMDVLNTHWFTYGIALVIGTPILIILINEVIYILKKKENQLASPIRNIRNIIIPFTALIIFFTQIAEVGNDSSILKILETVTWIVTINILMVFLNIILFSKSGILKNKTPQLFLDIFRVVMVLFGTAIILSVVWDQDLGGLITALGLGSFVLGLALQDTLGNLFSGIALVYEKPFDEGDWIKIGNHVGKIVEMNWRAIRLQTREKELIVIPHLVIGQEAIINFSKPEEVYILKKVIGFSYDTAPNNVKEALMETCKSTPGILHSSPIQIKVCEYGDSSINYEVEFGIQDYTYREEIMDDLMTRVWYAIRRYDLNIPFPQLTIHDVKDMSQKNTVKEENINSVLNHLPELIPIDKTQAQNLKGGAEIHYFGRGEIILDEDDETGYLFIILDGKASLSGTNNDGDKVSVGVLEVGDFFGEIALFTSNSSSFKVMAITDITVITISPPKVLELVENNSKFAYYLDEIMDIRRDIKNKRSYQES
;
A
#
# COMPACT_ATOMS: atom_id res chain seq x y z
N MET A 1 -90.79 0.65 -16.90
CA MET A 1 -89.39 0.95 -17.13
C MET A 1 -88.57 0.70 -15.85
N SER A 2 -88.62 -0.49 -15.24
CA SER A 2 -87.95 -0.77 -13.95
C SER A 2 -87.45 -2.22 -13.86
N ASN A 3 -86.87 -2.79 -14.92
CA ASN A 3 -86.31 -4.15 -14.88
C ASN A 3 -85.02 -4.28 -15.67
N PHE A 4 -84.12 -3.23 -15.68
CA PHE A 4 -82.87 -3.27 -16.37
C PHE A 4 -81.62 -3.50 -15.48
N PHE A 5 -81.82 -3.59 -14.16
CA PHE A 5 -80.74 -3.94 -13.25
C PHE A 5 -81.12 -5.17 -12.42
N ASN A 6 -81.16 -6.35 -13.07
CA ASN A 6 -81.23 -7.57 -12.30
C ASN A 6 -79.81 -7.81 -11.73
N MET A 7 -79.65 -7.81 -10.39
CA MET A 7 -78.32 -8.01 -9.70
C MET A 7 -77.73 -9.33 -10.06
N ASP A 8 -78.48 -10.31 -10.58
CA ASP A 8 -77.97 -11.59 -11.04
C ASP A 8 -77.10 -11.50 -12.34
N VAL A 9 -77.36 -10.47 -13.17
CA VAL A 9 -76.56 -10.21 -14.39
C VAL A 9 -75.16 -9.63 -14.08
N LEU A 10 -75.09 -8.88 -12.98
CA LEU A 10 -73.78 -8.31 -12.53
C LEU A 10 -72.81 -9.36 -11.95
N ASN A 11 -73.33 -10.52 -11.54
CA ASN A 11 -72.53 -11.62 -10.96
C ASN A 11 -72.16 -12.69 -12.00
N THR A 12 -72.54 -12.53 -13.25
CA THR A 12 -72.15 -13.47 -14.33
C THR A 12 -70.73 -13.19 -14.81
N HIS A 13 -69.92 -14.22 -14.88
CA HIS A 13 -68.47 -14.13 -15.27
C HIS A 13 -68.25 -13.34 -16.56
N TRP A 14 -69.07 -13.56 -17.59
CA TRP A 14 -68.93 -12.88 -18.88
C TRP A 14 -69.16 -11.36 -18.79
N PHE A 15 -70.00 -10.87 -17.91
CA PHE A 15 -70.26 -9.43 -17.72
C PHE A 15 -69.10 -8.72 -17.08
N THR A 16 -68.50 -9.32 -16.05
CA THR A 16 -67.30 -8.78 -15.41
C THR A 16 -66.08 -8.70 -16.36
N TYR A 17 -65.83 -9.74 -17.13
CA TYR A 17 -64.77 -9.72 -18.16
C TYR A 17 -65.13 -8.77 -19.34
N GLY A 18 -66.39 -8.62 -19.70
CA GLY A 18 -66.86 -7.66 -20.69
C GLY A 18 -66.60 -6.22 -20.29
N ILE A 19 -66.91 -5.85 -19.03
CA ILE A 19 -66.56 -4.52 -18.48
C ILE A 19 -65.05 -4.32 -18.43
N ALA A 20 -64.32 -5.31 -17.96
CA ALA A 20 -62.83 -5.24 -17.91
C ALA A 20 -62.23 -5.02 -19.30
N LEU A 21 -62.77 -5.63 -20.34
CA LEU A 21 -62.33 -5.44 -21.72
C LEU A 21 -62.70 -4.07 -22.29
N VAL A 22 -63.96 -3.64 -22.12
CA VAL A 22 -64.45 -2.38 -22.71
C VAL A 22 -63.89 -1.14 -22.00
N ILE A 23 -63.65 -1.20 -20.70
CA ILE A 23 -63.16 -0.07 -19.92
C ILE A 23 -61.68 -0.23 -19.60
N GLY A 24 -61.22 -1.42 -19.22
CA GLY A 24 -59.83 -1.66 -18.75
C GLY A 24 -58.82 -1.56 -19.89
N THR A 25 -59.13 -2.12 -21.09
CA THR A 25 -58.16 -2.06 -22.21
C THR A 25 -57.91 -0.63 -22.72
N PRO A 26 -58.91 0.25 -22.91
CA PRO A 26 -58.67 1.64 -23.28
C PRO A 26 -57.91 2.42 -22.22
N ILE A 27 -58.21 2.22 -20.94
CA ILE A 27 -57.47 2.87 -19.83
C ILE A 27 -56.00 2.43 -19.89
N LEU A 28 -55.73 1.13 -20.02
CA LEU A 28 -54.37 0.62 -20.08
C LEU A 28 -53.61 1.17 -21.30
N ILE A 29 -54.26 1.27 -22.45
CA ILE A 29 -53.68 1.86 -23.66
C ILE A 29 -53.32 3.35 -23.45
N ILE A 30 -54.19 4.11 -22.75
CA ILE A 30 -53.95 5.54 -22.44
C ILE A 30 -52.74 5.67 -21.49
N LEU A 31 -52.67 4.87 -20.42
CA LEU A 31 -51.56 4.88 -19.48
C LEU A 31 -50.23 4.54 -20.16
N ILE A 32 -50.22 3.50 -20.99
CA ILE A 32 -49.01 3.10 -21.73
C ILE A 32 -48.62 4.17 -22.76
N ASN A 33 -49.57 4.87 -23.35
CA ASN A 33 -49.32 5.99 -24.25
C ASN A 33 -48.59 7.12 -23.56
N GLU A 34 -48.95 7.44 -22.32
CA GLU A 34 -48.27 8.47 -21.51
C GLU A 34 -46.84 8.05 -21.22
N VAL A 35 -46.62 6.78 -20.84
CA VAL A 35 -45.26 6.24 -20.62
C VAL A 35 -44.42 6.31 -21.89
N ILE A 36 -45.01 5.97 -23.06
CA ILE A 36 -44.28 6.05 -24.36
C ILE A 36 -43.93 7.52 -24.66
N TYR A 37 -44.82 8.47 -24.37
CA TYR A 37 -44.60 9.89 -24.58
C TYR A 37 -43.41 10.42 -23.72
N ILE A 38 -43.39 10.06 -22.44
CA ILE A 38 -42.33 10.41 -21.50
C ILE A 38 -40.96 9.81 -21.94
N LEU A 39 -40.96 8.55 -22.35
CA LEU A 39 -39.75 7.86 -22.82
C LEU A 39 -39.21 8.44 -24.14
N LYS A 40 -40.10 8.80 -25.07
CA LYS A 40 -39.72 9.48 -26.32
C LYS A 40 -39.14 10.86 -26.07
N LYS A 41 -39.69 11.62 -25.15
CA LYS A 41 -39.18 12.95 -24.75
C LYS A 41 -37.72 12.86 -24.18
N LYS A 42 -37.41 11.73 -23.54
CA LYS A 42 -36.08 11.42 -23.00
C LYS A 42 -35.15 10.69 -24.00
N GLU A 43 -35.58 10.56 -25.27
CA GLU A 43 -34.83 9.78 -26.30
C GLU A 43 -34.46 8.35 -25.86
N ASN A 44 -35.28 7.77 -24.98
CA ASN A 44 -34.99 6.45 -24.44
C ASN A 44 -35.41 5.34 -25.42
N GLN A 45 -34.48 4.44 -25.71
CA GLN A 45 -34.68 3.31 -26.65
C GLN A 45 -35.81 2.35 -26.20
N LEU A 46 -36.17 2.32 -24.90
CA LEU A 46 -37.27 1.53 -24.36
C LEU A 46 -38.65 1.92 -24.91
N ALA A 47 -38.79 3.09 -25.53
CA ALA A 47 -40.05 3.51 -26.13
C ALA A 47 -40.54 2.56 -27.25
N SER A 48 -39.62 1.90 -27.97
CA SER A 48 -39.96 0.97 -29.07
C SER A 48 -40.61 -0.34 -28.58
N PRO A 49 -40.01 -1.11 -27.66
CA PRO A 49 -40.64 -2.33 -27.15
C PRO A 49 -41.97 -2.07 -26.42
N ILE A 50 -42.08 -0.96 -25.65
CA ILE A 50 -43.34 -0.64 -24.96
C ILE A 50 -44.45 -0.28 -25.95
N ARG A 51 -44.11 0.36 -27.09
CA ARG A 51 -45.08 0.58 -28.16
C ARG A 51 -45.60 -0.75 -28.77
N ASN A 52 -44.74 -1.75 -28.88
CA ASN A 52 -45.16 -3.07 -29.37
C ASN A 52 -46.09 -3.80 -28.36
N ILE A 53 -45.84 -3.66 -27.06
CA ILE A 53 -46.77 -4.14 -26.03
C ILE A 53 -48.17 -3.52 -26.24
N ARG A 54 -48.25 -2.21 -26.39
CA ARG A 54 -49.50 -1.50 -26.61
C ARG A 54 -50.21 -1.95 -27.89
N ASN A 55 -49.46 -2.04 -28.99
CA ASN A 55 -50.06 -2.25 -30.32
C ASN A 55 -50.43 -3.69 -30.59
N ILE A 56 -49.76 -4.65 -29.99
CA ILE A 56 -49.88 -6.09 -30.35
C ILE A 56 -50.33 -6.90 -29.11
N ILE A 57 -49.56 -6.88 -28.01
CA ILE A 57 -49.89 -7.75 -26.86
C ILE A 57 -51.26 -7.44 -26.29
N ILE A 58 -51.55 -6.15 -26.00
CA ILE A 58 -52.82 -5.78 -25.39
C ILE A 58 -54.04 -6.16 -26.24
N PRO A 59 -54.08 -5.83 -27.55
CA PRO A 59 -55.20 -6.28 -28.39
C PRO A 59 -55.34 -7.80 -28.50
N PHE A 60 -54.21 -8.54 -28.62
CA PHE A 60 -54.28 -10.00 -28.73
C PHE A 60 -54.66 -10.64 -27.40
N THR A 61 -54.18 -10.17 -26.24
CA THR A 61 -54.68 -10.66 -24.94
C THR A 61 -56.12 -10.32 -24.69
N ALA A 62 -56.56 -9.14 -25.11
CA ALA A 62 -57.98 -8.76 -25.03
C ALA A 62 -58.85 -9.72 -25.91
N LEU A 63 -58.36 -10.08 -27.09
CA LEU A 63 -59.04 -11.01 -27.98
C LEU A 63 -59.07 -12.43 -27.40
N ILE A 64 -57.99 -12.90 -26.79
CA ILE A 64 -57.97 -14.19 -26.09
C ILE A 64 -58.96 -14.20 -24.95
N ILE A 65 -59.03 -13.17 -24.09
CA ILE A 65 -60.01 -13.06 -23.01
C ILE A 65 -61.44 -13.06 -23.58
N PHE A 66 -61.67 -12.35 -24.67
CA PHE A 66 -62.97 -12.34 -25.34
C PHE A 66 -63.40 -13.74 -25.76
N PHE A 67 -62.52 -14.46 -26.46
CA PHE A 67 -62.87 -15.81 -26.96
C PHE A 67 -62.99 -16.82 -25.82
N THR A 68 -62.17 -16.74 -24.77
CA THR A 68 -62.20 -17.74 -23.69
C THR A 68 -63.33 -17.46 -22.68
N GLN A 69 -63.56 -16.19 -22.28
CA GLN A 69 -64.45 -15.85 -21.17
C GLN A 69 -65.83 -15.33 -21.58
N ILE A 70 -65.98 -14.83 -22.82
CA ILE A 70 -67.23 -14.25 -23.27
C ILE A 70 -67.85 -15.14 -24.36
N ALA A 71 -67.06 -15.58 -25.35
CA ALA A 71 -67.54 -16.45 -26.42
C ALA A 71 -67.51 -17.94 -26.05
N GLU A 72 -66.97 -18.28 -24.85
CA GLU A 72 -66.91 -19.66 -24.32
C GLU A 72 -66.31 -20.66 -25.30
N VAL A 73 -65.37 -20.21 -26.13
CA VAL A 73 -64.66 -21.09 -27.10
C VAL A 73 -63.74 -22.01 -26.31
N GLY A 74 -63.88 -23.32 -26.50
CA GLY A 74 -63.09 -24.30 -25.80
C GLY A 74 -61.58 -24.07 -26.02
N ASN A 75 -60.78 -24.28 -24.99
CA ASN A 75 -59.33 -24.08 -25.02
C ASN A 75 -58.60 -24.90 -26.09
N ASP A 76 -59.21 -25.96 -26.58
CA ASP A 76 -58.66 -26.82 -27.66
C ASP A 76 -58.92 -26.30 -29.08
N SER A 77 -59.60 -25.18 -29.22
CA SER A 77 -59.88 -24.59 -30.51
C SER A 77 -58.56 -24.14 -31.21
N SER A 78 -58.39 -24.52 -32.47
CA SER A 78 -57.22 -24.14 -33.26
C SER A 78 -57.05 -22.61 -33.38
N ILE A 79 -58.17 -21.86 -33.37
CA ILE A 79 -58.12 -20.39 -33.44
C ILE A 79 -57.45 -19.82 -32.20
N LEU A 80 -57.83 -20.35 -31.04
CA LEU A 80 -57.32 -19.90 -29.76
C LEU A 80 -55.80 -20.24 -29.61
N LYS A 81 -55.41 -21.46 -29.94
CA LYS A 81 -54.03 -21.92 -29.98
C LYS A 81 -53.16 -21.08 -30.92
N ILE A 82 -53.65 -20.70 -32.09
CA ILE A 82 -52.93 -19.80 -33.01
C ILE A 82 -52.76 -18.42 -32.42
N LEU A 83 -53.82 -17.86 -31.80
CA LEU A 83 -53.79 -16.52 -31.19
C LEU A 83 -52.84 -16.45 -30.01
N GLU A 84 -52.84 -17.46 -29.15
CA GLU A 84 -51.88 -17.61 -28.05
C GLU A 84 -50.43 -17.77 -28.57
N THR A 85 -50.23 -18.62 -29.60
CA THR A 85 -48.92 -18.78 -30.23
C THR A 85 -48.35 -17.45 -30.71
N VAL A 86 -49.15 -16.65 -31.43
CA VAL A 86 -48.72 -15.33 -31.93
C VAL A 86 -48.43 -14.40 -30.76
N THR A 87 -49.22 -14.42 -29.72
CA THR A 87 -49.01 -13.59 -28.52
C THR A 87 -47.68 -13.93 -27.81
N TRP A 88 -47.36 -15.23 -27.67
CA TRP A 88 -46.13 -15.70 -27.11
C TRP A 88 -44.92 -15.32 -27.96
N ILE A 89 -44.98 -15.48 -29.31
CA ILE A 89 -43.89 -15.10 -30.24
C ILE A 89 -43.57 -13.63 -30.09
N VAL A 90 -44.63 -12.76 -30.06
CA VAL A 90 -44.41 -11.31 -29.87
C VAL A 90 -43.86 -10.98 -28.52
N THR A 91 -44.34 -11.65 -27.46
CA THR A 91 -43.83 -11.44 -26.07
C THR A 91 -42.35 -11.80 -25.98
N ILE A 92 -41.92 -12.93 -26.53
CA ILE A 92 -40.51 -13.35 -26.56
C ILE A 92 -39.67 -12.37 -27.35
N ASN A 93 -40.17 -11.88 -28.50
CA ASN A 93 -39.47 -10.87 -29.30
C ASN A 93 -39.28 -9.58 -28.53
N ILE A 94 -40.33 -9.10 -27.85
CA ILE A 94 -40.22 -7.88 -27.00
C ILE A 94 -39.26 -8.08 -25.86
N LEU A 95 -39.27 -9.24 -25.18
CA LEU A 95 -38.33 -9.58 -24.13
C LEU A 95 -36.88 -9.56 -24.63
N MET A 96 -36.64 -10.12 -25.82
CA MET A 96 -35.28 -10.09 -26.46
C MET A 96 -34.84 -8.66 -26.74
N VAL A 97 -35.72 -7.81 -27.29
CA VAL A 97 -35.38 -6.39 -27.54
C VAL A 97 -35.12 -5.65 -26.25
N PHE A 98 -35.89 -5.91 -25.23
CA PHE A 98 -35.74 -5.31 -23.90
C PHE A 98 -34.42 -5.68 -23.25
N LEU A 99 -34.07 -6.96 -23.23
CA LEU A 99 -32.78 -7.46 -22.72
C LEU A 99 -31.60 -6.90 -23.53
N ASN A 100 -31.72 -6.83 -24.85
CA ASN A 100 -30.69 -6.23 -25.68
C ASN A 100 -30.44 -4.75 -25.33
N ILE A 101 -31.49 -3.99 -25.10
CA ILE A 101 -31.35 -2.58 -24.71
C ILE A 101 -30.69 -2.45 -23.32
N ILE A 102 -31.09 -3.26 -22.34
CA ILE A 102 -30.53 -3.19 -20.98
C ILE A 102 -29.05 -3.59 -20.95
N LEU A 103 -28.71 -4.68 -21.62
CA LEU A 103 -27.38 -5.26 -21.54
C LEU A 103 -26.36 -4.54 -22.44
N PHE A 104 -26.78 -4.10 -23.65
CA PHE A 104 -25.85 -3.72 -24.72
C PHE A 104 -26.04 -2.29 -25.26
N SER A 105 -26.97 -1.49 -24.70
CA SER A 105 -27.11 -0.08 -25.06
C SER A 105 -25.90 0.75 -24.66
N LYS A 106 -25.78 1.96 -25.23
CA LYS A 106 -24.70 2.92 -24.93
C LYS A 106 -24.54 3.22 -23.42
N SER A 107 -25.59 3.00 -22.63
CA SER A 107 -25.62 3.09 -21.17
C SER A 107 -25.65 1.71 -20.48
N GLY A 108 -25.57 0.61 -21.24
CA GLY A 108 -25.67 -0.75 -20.73
C GLY A 108 -24.41 -1.24 -20.02
N ILE A 109 -24.58 -2.30 -19.23
CA ILE A 109 -23.55 -2.90 -18.36
C ILE A 109 -22.31 -3.35 -19.17
N LEU A 110 -22.51 -3.81 -20.44
CA LEU A 110 -21.45 -4.39 -21.29
C LEU A 110 -21.11 -3.50 -22.50
N LYS A 111 -21.05 -2.18 -22.28
CA LYS A 111 -20.79 -1.17 -23.30
C LYS A 111 -19.62 -1.52 -24.22
N ASN A 112 -19.90 -1.69 -25.55
CA ASN A 112 -18.93 -1.79 -26.67
C ASN A 112 -17.82 -2.87 -26.58
N LYS A 113 -17.86 -3.80 -25.63
CA LYS A 113 -16.79 -4.80 -25.45
C LYS A 113 -17.23 -6.24 -25.74
N THR A 114 -18.52 -6.46 -26.08
CA THR A 114 -19.03 -7.83 -26.30
C THR A 114 -19.06 -8.19 -27.79
N PRO A 115 -18.43 -9.29 -28.20
CA PRO A 115 -18.54 -9.78 -29.59
C PRO A 115 -19.99 -10.06 -29.99
N GLN A 116 -20.35 -9.71 -31.22
CA GLN A 116 -21.69 -9.94 -31.76
C GLN A 116 -22.14 -11.40 -31.69
N LEU A 117 -21.19 -12.33 -31.74
CA LEU A 117 -21.40 -13.75 -31.60
C LEU A 117 -22.19 -14.13 -30.33
N PHE A 118 -21.88 -13.51 -29.19
CA PHE A 118 -22.60 -13.78 -27.92
C PHE A 118 -24.07 -13.35 -27.99
N LEU A 119 -24.35 -12.24 -28.68
CA LEU A 119 -25.71 -11.75 -28.89
C LEU A 119 -26.50 -12.73 -29.75
N ASP A 120 -25.87 -13.26 -30.79
CA ASP A 120 -26.53 -14.18 -31.71
C ASP A 120 -26.77 -15.55 -31.05
N ILE A 121 -25.81 -16.07 -30.28
CA ILE A 121 -26.01 -17.27 -29.47
C ILE A 121 -27.15 -17.08 -28.47
N PHE A 122 -27.16 -15.96 -27.77
CA PHE A 122 -28.23 -15.64 -26.81
C PHE A 122 -29.61 -15.59 -27.47
N ARG A 123 -29.72 -15.00 -28.67
CA ARG A 123 -30.97 -14.97 -29.46
C ARG A 123 -31.43 -16.36 -29.82
N VAL A 124 -30.51 -17.21 -30.32
CA VAL A 124 -30.83 -18.61 -30.70
C VAL A 124 -31.35 -19.36 -29.46
N VAL A 125 -30.67 -19.25 -28.33
CA VAL A 125 -31.11 -19.91 -27.08
C VAL A 125 -32.49 -19.43 -26.65
N MET A 126 -32.75 -18.12 -26.69
CA MET A 126 -34.04 -17.53 -26.33
C MET A 126 -35.16 -17.96 -27.27
N VAL A 127 -34.89 -18.07 -28.58
CA VAL A 127 -35.87 -18.56 -29.54
C VAL A 127 -36.18 -20.03 -29.31
N LEU A 128 -35.17 -20.87 -29.08
CA LEU A 128 -35.37 -22.30 -28.77
C LEU A 128 -36.18 -22.49 -27.48
N PHE A 129 -35.84 -21.76 -26.44
CA PHE A 129 -36.55 -21.79 -25.15
C PHE A 129 -38.00 -21.30 -25.28
N GLY A 130 -38.19 -20.20 -26.00
CA GLY A 130 -39.52 -19.69 -26.29
C GLY A 130 -40.37 -20.63 -27.10
N THR A 131 -39.79 -21.30 -28.10
CA THR A 131 -40.49 -22.33 -28.92
C THR A 131 -40.88 -23.52 -28.03
N ALA A 132 -40.01 -23.96 -27.12
CA ALA A 132 -40.33 -25.03 -26.19
C ALA A 132 -41.52 -24.66 -25.28
N ILE A 133 -41.54 -23.42 -24.73
CA ILE A 133 -42.67 -22.93 -23.94
C ILE A 133 -43.98 -22.99 -24.76
N ILE A 134 -43.98 -22.47 -25.99
CA ILE A 134 -45.16 -22.47 -26.87
C ILE A 134 -45.67 -23.89 -27.11
N LEU A 135 -44.76 -24.82 -27.44
CA LEU A 135 -45.14 -26.21 -27.67
C LEU A 135 -45.72 -26.89 -26.43
N SER A 136 -45.16 -26.63 -25.27
CA SER A 136 -45.64 -27.23 -24.02
C SER A 136 -46.92 -26.60 -23.53
N VAL A 137 -46.99 -25.24 -23.45
CA VAL A 137 -48.08 -24.53 -22.81
C VAL A 137 -49.32 -24.40 -23.72
N VAL A 138 -49.11 -24.13 -25.02
CA VAL A 138 -50.20 -23.88 -25.98
C VAL A 138 -50.63 -25.13 -26.67
N TRP A 139 -49.68 -26.00 -27.04
CA TRP A 139 -49.96 -27.18 -27.83
C TRP A 139 -49.96 -28.48 -27.03
N ASP A 140 -49.79 -28.39 -25.69
CA ASP A 140 -49.83 -29.53 -24.74
C ASP A 140 -48.91 -30.69 -25.16
N GLN A 141 -47.73 -30.37 -25.73
CA GLN A 141 -46.76 -31.36 -26.16
C GLN A 141 -45.86 -31.77 -25.01
N ASP A 142 -45.68 -33.07 -24.79
CA ASP A 142 -44.72 -33.58 -23.83
C ASP A 142 -43.29 -33.38 -24.34
N LEU A 143 -42.56 -32.48 -23.69
CA LEU A 143 -41.17 -32.16 -23.98
C LEU A 143 -40.18 -32.88 -23.03
N GLY A 144 -40.63 -33.82 -22.20
CA GLY A 144 -39.79 -34.49 -21.21
C GLY A 144 -38.53 -35.11 -21.79
N GLY A 145 -38.67 -35.83 -22.93
CA GLY A 145 -37.55 -36.40 -23.66
C GLY A 145 -36.59 -35.38 -24.24
N LEU A 146 -37.11 -34.27 -24.79
CA LEU A 146 -36.31 -33.16 -25.31
C LEU A 146 -35.53 -32.43 -24.21
N ILE A 147 -36.17 -32.15 -23.07
CA ILE A 147 -35.57 -31.50 -21.92
C ILE A 147 -34.44 -32.35 -21.35
N THR A 148 -34.64 -33.69 -21.29
CA THR A 148 -33.60 -34.61 -20.82
C THR A 148 -32.41 -34.63 -21.78
N ALA A 149 -32.65 -34.69 -23.07
CA ALA A 149 -31.59 -34.66 -24.08
C ALA A 149 -30.80 -33.31 -24.08
N LEU A 150 -31.53 -32.19 -23.99
CA LEU A 150 -30.94 -30.87 -23.88
C LEU A 150 -30.18 -30.71 -22.55
N GLY A 151 -30.66 -31.28 -21.45
CA GLY A 151 -29.98 -31.27 -20.14
C GLY A 151 -28.63 -31.97 -20.23
N LEU A 152 -28.57 -33.17 -20.81
CA LEU A 152 -27.31 -33.89 -21.01
C LEU A 152 -26.38 -33.16 -21.98
N GLY A 153 -26.90 -32.63 -23.07
CA GLY A 153 -26.13 -31.85 -24.04
C GLY A 153 -25.57 -30.55 -23.44
N SER A 154 -26.35 -29.86 -22.63
CA SER A 154 -25.91 -28.61 -21.96
C SER A 154 -24.83 -28.87 -20.91
N PHE A 155 -24.86 -30.02 -20.22
CA PHE A 155 -23.81 -30.42 -19.30
C PHE A 155 -22.46 -30.59 -20.03
N VAL A 156 -22.45 -31.33 -21.14
CA VAL A 156 -21.23 -31.51 -21.96
C VAL A 156 -20.74 -30.17 -22.51
N LEU A 157 -21.65 -29.33 -22.99
CA LEU A 157 -21.32 -28.02 -23.52
C LEU A 157 -20.78 -27.09 -22.43
N GLY A 158 -21.34 -27.17 -21.22
CA GLY A 158 -20.88 -26.43 -20.03
C GLY A 158 -19.45 -26.77 -19.66
N LEU A 159 -19.10 -28.07 -19.67
CA LEU A 159 -17.74 -28.51 -19.45
C LEU A 159 -16.78 -28.00 -20.54
N ALA A 160 -17.21 -28.05 -21.81
CA ALA A 160 -16.39 -27.55 -22.93
C ALA A 160 -16.17 -26.02 -22.90
N LEU A 161 -17.10 -25.28 -22.32
CA LEU A 161 -17.05 -23.81 -22.22
C LEU A 161 -16.55 -23.29 -20.86
N GLN A 162 -16.20 -24.19 -19.95
CA GLN A 162 -15.86 -23.84 -18.55
C GLN A 162 -14.82 -22.72 -18.48
N ASP A 163 -13.70 -22.82 -19.19
CA ASP A 163 -12.63 -21.82 -19.17
C ASP A 163 -13.08 -20.49 -19.80
N THR A 164 -13.89 -20.54 -20.84
CA THR A 164 -14.41 -19.34 -21.50
C THR A 164 -15.35 -18.56 -20.55
N LEU A 165 -16.24 -19.28 -19.87
CA LEU A 165 -17.14 -18.71 -18.87
C LEU A 165 -16.35 -18.21 -17.66
N GLY A 166 -15.33 -18.94 -17.20
CA GLY A 166 -14.43 -18.52 -16.14
C GLY A 166 -13.76 -17.17 -16.44
N ASN A 167 -13.21 -17.01 -17.64
CA ASN A 167 -12.62 -15.72 -18.07
C ASN A 167 -13.65 -14.59 -18.10
N LEU A 168 -14.87 -14.88 -18.58
CA LEU A 168 -15.94 -13.88 -18.63
C LEU A 168 -16.37 -13.42 -17.24
N PHE A 169 -16.60 -14.35 -16.31
CA PHE A 169 -17.00 -14.03 -14.94
C PHE A 169 -15.88 -13.31 -14.18
N SER A 170 -14.63 -13.76 -14.30
CA SER A 170 -13.47 -13.08 -13.72
C SER A 170 -13.32 -11.67 -14.28
N GLY A 171 -13.50 -11.50 -15.60
CA GLY A 171 -13.46 -10.17 -16.21
C GLY A 171 -14.56 -9.23 -15.71
N ILE A 172 -15.79 -9.73 -15.52
CA ILE A 172 -16.90 -8.96 -14.96
C ILE A 172 -16.59 -8.56 -13.52
N ALA A 173 -16.09 -9.48 -12.70
CA ALA A 173 -15.70 -9.20 -11.31
C ALA A 173 -14.64 -8.11 -11.24
N LEU A 174 -13.57 -8.20 -12.05
CA LEU A 174 -12.50 -7.20 -12.11
C LEU A 174 -12.99 -5.81 -12.55
N VAL A 175 -13.95 -5.74 -13.50
CA VAL A 175 -14.56 -4.47 -13.93
C VAL A 175 -15.40 -3.86 -12.80
N TYR A 176 -16.02 -4.68 -11.97
CA TYR A 176 -16.85 -4.23 -10.86
C TYR A 176 -16.00 -3.79 -9.66
N GLU A 177 -15.02 -4.60 -9.27
CA GLU A 177 -14.15 -4.35 -8.12
C GLU A 177 -13.11 -3.26 -8.39
N LYS A 178 -12.69 -3.09 -9.64
CA LYS A 178 -11.69 -2.11 -10.10
C LYS A 178 -10.40 -2.08 -9.26
N PRO A 179 -9.74 -3.21 -9.07
CA PRO A 179 -8.48 -3.26 -8.32
C PRO A 179 -7.36 -2.49 -9.02
N PHE A 180 -7.51 -2.21 -10.31
CA PHE A 180 -6.60 -1.42 -11.15
C PHE A 180 -7.37 -0.74 -12.29
N ASP A 181 -6.77 0.29 -12.88
CA ASP A 181 -7.27 1.00 -14.06
C ASP A 181 -6.26 0.93 -15.22
N GLU A 182 -6.72 1.28 -16.45
CA GLU A 182 -5.81 1.47 -17.59
C GLU A 182 -4.84 2.61 -17.27
N GLY A 183 -3.54 2.36 -17.42
CA GLY A 183 -2.46 3.27 -17.03
C GLY A 183 -1.74 2.91 -15.74
N ASP A 184 -2.31 2.06 -14.89
CA ASP A 184 -1.64 1.61 -13.66
C ASP A 184 -0.46 0.68 -13.97
N TRP A 185 0.58 0.76 -13.16
CA TRP A 185 1.63 -0.24 -13.09
C TRP A 185 1.25 -1.34 -12.12
N ILE A 186 1.25 -2.59 -12.62
CA ILE A 186 0.88 -3.74 -11.81
C ILE A 186 1.90 -4.88 -11.96
N LYS A 187 1.90 -5.76 -10.96
CA LYS A 187 2.57 -7.05 -11.00
C LYS A 187 1.55 -8.16 -10.81
N ILE A 188 1.55 -9.14 -11.71
CA ILE A 188 0.74 -10.36 -11.64
C ILE A 188 1.69 -11.54 -11.82
N GLY A 189 1.80 -12.40 -10.82
CA GLY A 189 2.81 -13.45 -10.79
C GLY A 189 4.22 -12.86 -10.98
N ASN A 190 4.92 -13.25 -12.03
CA ASN A 190 6.26 -12.74 -12.37
C ASN A 190 6.24 -11.58 -13.39
N HIS A 191 5.07 -11.18 -13.89
CA HIS A 191 4.96 -10.16 -14.91
C HIS A 191 4.71 -8.79 -14.30
N VAL A 192 5.56 -7.81 -14.65
CA VAL A 192 5.42 -6.41 -14.25
C VAL A 192 5.24 -5.56 -15.51
N GLY A 193 4.21 -4.70 -15.52
CA GLY A 193 3.98 -3.82 -16.65
C GLY A 193 2.90 -2.78 -16.39
N LYS A 194 2.81 -1.82 -17.31
CA LYS A 194 1.75 -0.81 -17.33
C LYS A 194 0.56 -1.35 -18.11
N ILE A 195 -0.64 -1.21 -17.58
CA ILE A 195 -1.87 -1.61 -18.28
C ILE A 195 -2.09 -0.65 -19.43
N VAL A 196 -2.06 -1.17 -20.67
CA VAL A 196 -2.31 -0.38 -21.86
C VAL A 196 -3.71 -0.57 -22.42
N GLU A 197 -4.32 -1.74 -22.16
CA GLU A 197 -5.66 -2.07 -22.61
C GLU A 197 -6.28 -3.15 -21.73
N MET A 198 -7.56 -3.00 -21.46
CA MET A 198 -8.37 -4.02 -20.80
C MET A 198 -9.61 -4.33 -21.62
N ASN A 199 -9.80 -5.60 -21.99
CA ASN A 199 -10.99 -6.06 -22.70
C ASN A 199 -11.71 -7.14 -21.88
N TRP A 200 -12.84 -7.68 -22.41
CA TRP A 200 -13.66 -8.66 -21.69
C TRP A 200 -12.96 -9.99 -21.35
N ARG A 201 -11.87 -10.34 -22.04
CA ARG A 201 -11.19 -11.63 -21.92
C ARG A 201 -9.84 -11.53 -21.23
N ALA A 202 -9.10 -10.45 -21.43
CA ALA A 202 -7.72 -10.31 -21.01
C ALA A 202 -7.35 -8.85 -20.77
N ILE A 203 -6.27 -8.63 -20.02
CA ILE A 203 -5.55 -7.37 -19.96
C ILE A 203 -4.28 -7.45 -20.83
N ARG A 204 -3.82 -6.29 -21.26
CA ARG A 204 -2.55 -6.13 -21.97
C ARG A 204 -1.63 -5.26 -21.15
N LEU A 205 -0.48 -5.81 -20.76
CA LEU A 205 0.57 -5.10 -20.04
C LEU A 205 1.69 -4.75 -21.01
N GLN A 206 2.21 -3.54 -20.91
CA GLN A 206 3.46 -3.14 -21.57
C GLN A 206 4.56 -3.13 -20.52
N THR A 207 5.61 -3.93 -20.75
CA THR A 207 6.81 -3.91 -19.90
C THR A 207 7.66 -2.67 -20.17
N ARG A 208 8.72 -2.48 -19.38
CA ARG A 208 9.69 -1.40 -19.61
C ARG A 208 10.44 -1.57 -20.92
N GLU A 209 10.71 -2.80 -21.30
CA GLU A 209 11.37 -3.21 -22.54
C GLU A 209 10.48 -3.06 -23.77
N LYS A 210 9.24 -2.50 -23.59
CA LYS A 210 8.22 -2.31 -24.62
C LYS A 210 7.58 -3.62 -25.12
N GLU A 211 7.78 -4.72 -24.40
CA GLU A 211 7.10 -5.96 -24.71
C GLU A 211 5.62 -5.91 -24.31
N LEU A 212 4.77 -6.58 -25.06
CA LEU A 212 3.34 -6.70 -24.79
C LEU A 212 3.01 -8.07 -24.21
N ILE A 213 2.57 -8.10 -22.96
CA ILE A 213 2.13 -9.32 -22.28
C ILE A 213 0.59 -9.33 -22.25
N VAL A 214 -0.01 -10.43 -22.68
CA VAL A 214 -1.46 -10.62 -22.66
C VAL A 214 -1.81 -11.64 -21.59
N ILE A 215 -2.54 -11.22 -20.55
CA ILE A 215 -2.91 -12.07 -19.41
C ILE A 215 -4.43 -12.27 -19.40
N PRO A 216 -4.93 -13.51 -19.56
CA PRO A 216 -6.36 -13.83 -19.45
C PRO A 216 -6.90 -13.53 -18.04
N HIS A 217 -8.15 -13.07 -17.94
CA HIS A 217 -8.76 -12.75 -16.64
C HIS A 217 -8.86 -13.95 -15.70
N LEU A 218 -8.98 -15.15 -16.22
CA LEU A 218 -8.98 -16.39 -15.42
C LEU A 218 -7.67 -16.53 -14.63
N VAL A 219 -6.53 -16.23 -15.26
CA VAL A 219 -5.21 -16.25 -14.60
C VAL A 219 -5.13 -15.16 -13.54
N ILE A 220 -5.62 -13.96 -13.87
CA ILE A 220 -5.63 -12.82 -12.94
C ILE A 220 -6.46 -13.14 -11.69
N GLY A 221 -7.60 -13.80 -11.85
CA GLY A 221 -8.47 -14.17 -10.72
C GLY A 221 -7.87 -15.26 -9.80
N GLN A 222 -6.78 -15.89 -10.18
CA GLN A 222 -6.08 -16.93 -9.40
C GLN A 222 -4.77 -16.47 -8.80
N GLU A 223 -4.26 -15.31 -9.20
CA GLU A 223 -2.98 -14.76 -8.80
C GLU A 223 -3.16 -13.52 -7.91
N ALA A 224 -2.17 -13.29 -7.04
CA ALA A 224 -2.12 -12.04 -6.29
C ALA A 224 -1.74 -10.88 -7.22
N ILE A 225 -2.48 -9.78 -7.12
CA ILE A 225 -2.23 -8.56 -7.87
C ILE A 225 -1.56 -7.56 -6.95
N ILE A 226 -0.40 -7.05 -7.36
CA ILE A 226 0.26 -5.91 -6.69
C ILE A 226 0.09 -4.70 -7.60
N ASN A 227 -0.61 -3.68 -7.13
CA ASN A 227 -0.77 -2.42 -7.83
C ASN A 227 0.24 -1.40 -7.26
N PHE A 228 1.13 -0.89 -8.12
CA PHE A 228 2.15 0.10 -7.72
C PHE A 228 1.66 1.55 -7.84
N SER A 229 0.47 1.74 -8.40
CA SER A 229 -0.15 3.06 -8.59
C SER A 229 -1.30 3.33 -7.61
N LYS A 230 -1.70 2.35 -6.78
CA LYS A 230 -2.80 2.42 -5.80
C LYS A 230 -2.38 1.78 -4.49
N PRO A 231 -3.01 2.12 -3.33
CA PRO A 231 -4.11 3.10 -3.16
C PRO A 231 -3.66 4.56 -3.21
N GLU A 232 -2.38 4.83 -2.97
CA GLU A 232 -1.79 6.17 -2.97
C GLU A 232 -0.88 6.33 -4.19
N GLU A 233 -0.77 7.56 -4.70
CA GLU A 233 0.13 7.89 -5.82
C GLU A 233 1.62 7.94 -5.39
N VAL A 234 1.95 7.36 -4.24
CA VAL A 234 3.32 7.32 -3.70
C VAL A 234 3.80 5.87 -3.68
N TYR A 235 4.85 5.60 -4.42
CA TYR A 235 5.54 4.32 -4.40
C TYR A 235 6.81 4.40 -3.55
N ILE A 236 6.95 3.48 -2.60
CA ILE A 236 8.12 3.42 -1.73
C ILE A 236 9.19 2.53 -2.35
N LEU A 237 10.36 3.14 -2.59
CA LEU A 237 11.56 2.45 -3.05
C LEU A 237 12.47 2.11 -1.88
N LYS A 238 13.11 0.96 -1.98
CA LYS A 238 14.12 0.48 -1.04
C LYS A 238 15.38 0.10 -1.77
N LYS A 239 16.53 0.52 -1.24
CA LYS A 239 17.84 0.14 -1.75
C LYS A 239 18.79 -0.12 -0.61
N VAL A 240 19.51 -1.23 -0.67
CA VAL A 240 20.56 -1.55 0.30
C VAL A 240 21.90 -1.13 -0.29
N ILE A 241 22.70 -0.43 0.52
CA ILE A 241 24.04 0.06 0.18
C ILE A 241 24.97 -0.29 1.35
N GLY A 242 26.08 -0.94 1.06
CA GLY A 242 27.10 -1.31 2.06
C GLY A 242 28.20 -0.27 2.17
N PHE A 243 28.60 0.06 3.41
CA PHE A 243 29.72 0.95 3.73
C PHE A 243 30.71 0.26 4.66
N SER A 244 31.97 0.75 4.68
CA SER A 244 33.02 0.22 5.54
C SER A 244 32.66 0.36 7.03
N TYR A 245 33.23 -0.54 7.84
CA TYR A 245 33.19 -0.47 9.30
C TYR A 245 33.98 0.69 9.89
N ASP A 246 34.81 1.37 9.08
CA ASP A 246 35.68 2.46 9.55
C ASP A 246 34.91 3.75 9.85
N THR A 247 33.70 3.88 9.35
CA THR A 247 32.87 5.09 9.51
C THR A 247 31.70 4.84 10.44
N ALA A 248 31.51 5.75 11.39
CA ALA A 248 30.39 5.71 12.33
C ALA A 248 29.04 5.69 11.57
N PRO A 249 28.08 4.84 11.99
CA PRO A 249 26.81 4.70 11.30
C PRO A 249 26.00 5.99 11.14
N ASN A 250 26.07 6.90 12.09
CA ASN A 250 25.31 8.15 12.01
C ASN A 250 25.83 9.08 10.91
N ASN A 251 27.14 9.11 10.67
CA ASN A 251 27.74 9.89 9.58
C ASN A 251 27.28 9.38 8.21
N VAL A 252 27.23 8.04 8.05
CA VAL A 252 26.71 7.42 6.82
C VAL A 252 25.23 7.76 6.61
N LYS A 253 24.42 7.66 7.69
CA LYS A 253 22.98 7.99 7.62
C LYS A 253 22.75 9.46 7.25
N GLU A 254 23.54 10.38 7.80
CA GLU A 254 23.43 11.81 7.49
C GLU A 254 23.78 12.10 6.01
N ALA A 255 24.89 11.55 5.53
CA ALA A 255 25.30 11.69 4.14
C ALA A 255 24.28 11.12 3.16
N LEU A 256 23.71 9.95 3.45
CA LEU A 256 22.66 9.34 2.63
C LEU A 256 21.35 10.16 2.69
N MET A 257 20.98 10.68 3.85
CA MET A 257 19.81 11.53 4.03
C MET A 257 19.91 12.80 3.18
N GLU A 258 21.03 13.49 3.20
CA GLU A 258 21.27 14.67 2.39
C GLU A 258 21.26 14.34 0.90
N THR A 259 21.87 13.20 0.53
CA THR A 259 21.89 12.72 -0.86
C THR A 259 20.47 12.46 -1.36
N CYS A 260 19.63 11.77 -0.58
CA CYS A 260 18.23 11.55 -0.93
C CYS A 260 17.46 12.87 -1.08
N LYS A 261 17.61 13.80 -0.14
CA LYS A 261 16.95 15.13 -0.20
C LYS A 261 17.37 15.92 -1.43
N SER A 262 18.59 15.76 -1.92
CA SER A 262 19.08 16.48 -3.11
C SER A 262 18.77 15.77 -4.42
N THR A 263 18.23 14.55 -4.40
CA THR A 263 17.96 13.77 -5.63
C THR A 263 16.60 14.16 -6.22
N PRO A 264 16.54 14.59 -7.50
CA PRO A 264 15.28 14.91 -8.16
C PRO A 264 14.36 13.69 -8.23
N GLY A 265 13.05 13.91 -8.10
CA GLY A 265 12.04 12.85 -8.17
C GLY A 265 11.78 12.12 -6.84
N ILE A 266 12.62 12.30 -5.83
CA ILE A 266 12.35 11.82 -4.47
C ILE A 266 11.39 12.80 -3.79
N LEU A 267 10.31 12.28 -3.21
CA LEU A 267 9.28 13.08 -2.56
C LEU A 267 9.72 13.51 -1.15
N HIS A 268 9.79 14.81 -0.90
CA HIS A 268 10.04 15.34 0.44
C HIS A 268 8.83 15.24 1.38
N SER A 269 7.62 15.06 0.83
CA SER A 269 6.38 14.84 1.58
C SER A 269 6.30 13.42 2.17
N SER A 270 7.04 12.47 1.59
CA SER A 270 7.16 11.11 2.10
C SER A 270 8.39 11.01 3.02
N PRO A 271 8.30 10.33 4.18
CA PRO A 271 9.44 10.19 5.07
C PRO A 271 10.57 9.40 4.41
N ILE A 272 11.75 10.01 4.33
CA ILE A 272 12.99 9.32 3.94
C ILE A 272 13.52 8.61 5.19
N GLN A 273 13.77 7.30 5.11
CA GLN A 273 14.30 6.52 6.21
C GLN A 273 15.60 5.83 5.82
N ILE A 274 16.59 5.93 6.71
CA ILE A 274 17.87 5.26 6.53
C ILE A 274 18.14 4.43 7.77
N LYS A 275 18.20 3.11 7.58
CA LYS A 275 18.33 2.13 8.68
C LYS A 275 19.56 1.27 8.44
N VAL A 276 20.31 0.98 9.50
CA VAL A 276 21.24 -0.16 9.48
C VAL A 276 20.38 -1.41 9.46
N CYS A 277 20.52 -2.23 8.43
CA CYS A 277 19.77 -3.49 8.31
C CYS A 277 20.62 -4.72 8.64
N GLU A 278 21.95 -4.66 8.44
CA GLU A 278 22.81 -5.80 8.67
C GLU A 278 24.27 -5.38 8.85
N TYR A 279 24.96 -6.07 9.73
CA TYR A 279 26.42 -6.06 9.83
C TYR A 279 26.96 -7.28 9.05
N GLY A 280 27.29 -7.06 7.77
CA GLY A 280 27.74 -8.12 6.86
C GLY A 280 29.23 -8.44 6.96
N ASP A 281 29.68 -9.41 6.17
CA ASP A 281 31.07 -9.94 6.25
C ASP A 281 32.15 -8.87 6.00
N SER A 282 31.88 -7.88 5.15
CA SER A 282 32.84 -6.84 4.78
C SER A 282 32.26 -5.43 4.82
N SER A 283 30.97 -5.26 5.13
CA SER A 283 30.27 -3.97 5.13
C SER A 283 29.17 -3.91 6.15
N ILE A 284 28.87 -2.71 6.63
CA ILE A 284 27.61 -2.39 7.31
C ILE A 284 26.60 -2.03 6.22
N ASN A 285 25.49 -2.76 6.16
CA ASN A 285 24.46 -2.58 5.16
C ASN A 285 23.37 -1.62 5.64
N TYR A 286 23.09 -0.61 4.82
CA TYR A 286 22.07 0.42 5.10
C TYR A 286 20.93 0.29 4.11
N GLU A 287 19.70 0.14 4.61
CA GLU A 287 18.51 0.25 3.80
C GLU A 287 18.11 1.72 3.70
N VAL A 288 18.05 2.23 2.47
CA VAL A 288 17.57 3.56 2.13
C VAL A 288 16.16 3.40 1.59
N GLU A 289 15.18 4.01 2.26
CA GLU A 289 13.76 3.95 1.93
C GLU A 289 13.25 5.36 1.64
N PHE A 290 12.60 5.57 0.48
CA PHE A 290 12.08 6.87 0.05
C PHE A 290 10.89 6.73 -0.89
N GLY A 291 10.03 7.76 -0.94
CA GLY A 291 8.86 7.81 -1.80
C GLY A 291 9.16 8.45 -3.15
N ILE A 292 8.54 7.94 -4.21
CA ILE A 292 8.46 8.54 -5.54
C ILE A 292 7.00 8.66 -5.97
N GLN A 293 6.66 9.63 -6.82
CA GLN A 293 5.28 9.86 -7.24
C GLN A 293 4.80 8.86 -8.30
N ASP A 294 5.64 8.47 -9.25
CA ASP A 294 5.26 7.60 -10.36
C ASP A 294 6.27 6.47 -10.52
N TYR A 295 5.78 5.24 -10.45
CA TYR A 295 6.57 4.02 -10.65
C TYR A 295 7.29 3.98 -12.01
N THR A 296 6.80 4.71 -13.00
CA THR A 296 7.41 4.80 -14.33
C THR A 296 8.87 5.27 -14.24
N TYR A 297 9.17 6.25 -13.38
CA TYR A 297 10.50 6.87 -13.25
C TYR A 297 11.42 6.17 -12.23
N ARG A 298 10.99 5.03 -11.70
CA ARG A 298 11.72 4.29 -10.67
C ARG A 298 13.19 4.06 -11.01
N GLU A 299 13.50 3.61 -12.23
CA GLU A 299 14.86 3.28 -12.63
C GLU A 299 15.73 4.54 -12.82
N GLU A 300 15.15 5.59 -13.41
CA GLU A 300 15.82 6.87 -13.62
C GLU A 300 16.18 7.53 -12.27
N ILE A 301 15.22 7.59 -11.36
CA ILE A 301 15.46 8.14 -10.01
C ILE A 301 16.47 7.29 -9.23
N MET A 302 16.44 5.96 -9.39
CA MET A 302 17.39 5.08 -8.75
C MET A 302 18.82 5.28 -9.29
N ASP A 303 18.98 5.45 -10.60
CA ASP A 303 20.28 5.73 -11.23
C ASP A 303 20.84 7.07 -10.75
N ASP A 304 20.01 8.13 -10.75
CA ASP A 304 20.36 9.44 -10.22
C ASP A 304 20.80 9.38 -8.75
N LEU A 305 20.05 8.65 -7.91
CA LEU A 305 20.41 8.46 -6.52
C LEU A 305 21.76 7.76 -6.39
N MET A 306 21.95 6.64 -7.07
CA MET A 306 23.19 5.86 -6.97
C MET A 306 24.41 6.66 -7.47
N THR A 307 24.24 7.43 -8.53
CA THR A 307 25.26 8.35 -9.03
C THR A 307 25.61 9.42 -7.99
N ARG A 308 24.62 10.04 -7.35
CA ARG A 308 24.83 11.05 -6.29
C ARG A 308 25.44 10.44 -5.03
N VAL A 309 25.11 9.21 -4.69
CA VAL A 309 25.74 8.46 -3.58
C VAL A 309 27.23 8.34 -3.83
N TRP A 310 27.69 8.05 -5.07
CA TRP A 310 29.12 8.01 -5.38
C TRP A 310 29.83 9.34 -5.08
N TYR A 311 29.22 10.48 -5.46
CA TYR A 311 29.78 11.80 -5.14
C TYR A 311 29.70 12.14 -3.65
N ALA A 312 28.64 11.71 -2.95
CA ALA A 312 28.53 11.87 -1.49
C ALA A 312 29.64 11.11 -0.75
N ILE A 313 29.95 9.89 -1.16
CA ILE A 313 31.07 9.11 -0.64
C ILE A 313 32.37 9.93 -0.65
N ARG A 314 32.64 10.66 -1.73
CA ARG A 314 33.84 11.50 -1.85
C ARG A 314 33.78 12.77 -0.98
N ARG A 315 32.60 13.37 -0.85
CA ARG A 315 32.43 14.60 -0.04
C ARG A 315 32.55 14.33 1.45
N TYR A 316 32.03 13.19 1.91
CA TYR A 316 31.96 12.83 3.32
C TYR A 316 33.07 11.86 3.76
N ASP A 317 34.06 11.64 2.90
CA ASP A 317 35.17 10.68 3.13
C ASP A 317 34.68 9.29 3.58
N LEU A 318 33.61 8.83 2.95
CA LEU A 318 33.04 7.49 3.16
C LEU A 318 33.75 6.47 2.27
N ASN A 319 33.64 5.20 2.62
CA ASN A 319 34.22 4.12 1.84
C ASN A 319 33.23 2.98 1.62
N ILE A 320 33.14 2.51 0.36
CA ILE A 320 32.49 1.24 0.00
C ILE A 320 33.57 0.18 -0.05
N PRO A 321 33.59 -0.79 0.87
CA PRO A 321 34.66 -1.75 0.96
C PRO A 321 34.63 -2.76 -0.19
N PHE A 322 35.77 -3.15 -0.63
CA PHE A 322 35.93 -4.41 -1.37
C PHE A 322 35.75 -5.60 -0.41
N PRO A 323 35.47 -6.82 -0.90
CA PRO A 323 35.49 -8.01 -0.07
C PRO A 323 36.80 -8.09 0.70
N GLN A 324 36.71 -8.16 2.04
CA GLN A 324 37.90 -8.17 2.90
C GLN A 324 38.11 -9.58 3.43
N LEU A 325 39.41 -9.99 3.43
CA LEU A 325 39.85 -11.24 4.02
C LEU A 325 40.95 -10.92 5.02
N THR A 326 40.72 -11.22 6.30
CA THR A 326 41.75 -11.10 7.33
C THR A 326 42.50 -12.44 7.45
N ILE A 327 43.78 -12.46 7.11
CA ILE A 327 44.64 -13.63 7.25
C ILE A 327 45.44 -13.48 8.54
N HIS A 328 45.23 -14.37 9.51
CA HIS A 328 46.06 -14.44 10.70
C HIS A 328 47.21 -15.43 10.50
N ASP A 329 48.42 -14.95 10.41
CA ASP A 329 49.60 -15.82 10.49
C ASP A 329 49.84 -16.21 11.96
N VAL A 330 49.95 -17.49 12.24
CA VAL A 330 50.12 -18.04 13.61
C VAL A 330 51.34 -17.46 14.33
N LYS A 331 52.30 -16.89 13.60
CA LYS A 331 53.47 -16.21 14.18
C LYS A 331 53.18 -14.84 14.79
N ASP A 332 52.01 -14.21 14.46
CA ASP A 332 51.73 -12.82 14.82
C ASP A 332 50.66 -12.66 15.91
N MET A 333 50.39 -13.67 16.75
CA MET A 333 49.46 -13.53 17.87
C MET A 333 49.85 -12.46 18.91
N SER A 334 51.08 -11.93 18.84
CA SER A 334 51.56 -10.81 19.68
C SER A 334 51.10 -9.41 19.16
N GLN A 335 50.63 -9.31 17.90
CA GLN A 335 50.35 -8.00 17.27
C GLN A 335 48.97 -7.44 17.57
N LYS A 336 48.00 -8.25 18.06
CA LYS A 336 46.65 -7.73 18.40
C LYS A 336 46.65 -6.66 19.50
N ASN A 337 47.67 -6.67 20.35
CA ASN A 337 47.85 -5.65 21.37
C ASN A 337 48.53 -4.37 20.85
N THR A 338 49.31 -4.47 19.78
CA THR A 338 50.12 -3.35 19.23
C THR A 338 49.22 -2.30 18.56
N VAL A 339 48.20 -2.65 17.79
CA VAL A 339 47.32 -1.68 17.11
C VAL A 339 46.44 -0.88 18.13
N LYS A 340 45.98 -1.52 19.18
CA LYS A 340 45.23 -0.85 20.27
C LYS A 340 46.15 0.11 21.04
N GLU A 341 47.41 -0.28 21.24
CA GLU A 341 48.43 0.54 21.91
C GLU A 341 48.90 1.71 21.04
N GLU A 342 49.01 1.56 19.72
CA GLU A 342 49.37 2.66 18.80
C GLU A 342 48.29 3.76 18.78
N ASN A 343 47.04 3.38 18.75
CA ASN A 343 45.92 4.33 18.82
C ASN A 343 45.88 5.10 20.15
N ILE A 344 46.06 4.41 21.27
CA ILE A 344 46.14 5.09 22.61
C ILE A 344 47.33 6.01 22.68
N ASN A 345 48.50 5.59 22.21
CA ASN A 345 49.71 6.43 22.21
C ASN A 345 49.55 7.71 21.37
N SER A 346 48.88 7.61 20.21
CA SER A 346 48.56 8.76 19.38
C SER A 346 47.66 9.76 20.13
N VAL A 347 46.60 9.27 20.79
CA VAL A 347 45.70 10.09 21.55
C VAL A 347 46.40 10.75 22.75
N LEU A 348 47.23 10.00 23.51
CA LEU A 348 47.97 10.51 24.63
C LEU A 348 48.97 11.60 24.23
N ASN A 349 49.54 11.56 23.03
CA ASN A 349 50.44 12.61 22.53
C ASN A 349 49.70 13.93 22.25
N HIS A 350 48.43 13.92 21.94
CA HIS A 350 47.58 15.11 21.70
C HIS A 350 46.85 15.59 22.96
N LEU A 351 46.80 14.80 24.02
CA LEU A 351 46.10 15.13 25.25
C LEU A 351 46.61 16.44 25.92
N PRO A 352 47.94 16.79 25.89
CA PRO A 352 48.43 18.06 26.39
C PRO A 352 47.89 19.32 25.68
N GLU A 353 47.34 19.16 24.48
CA GLU A 353 46.69 20.24 23.73
C GLU A 353 45.27 20.50 24.25
N LEU A 354 44.67 19.52 24.93
CA LEU A 354 43.28 19.54 25.41
C LEU A 354 43.16 19.88 26.90
N ILE A 355 44.08 19.34 27.73
CA ILE A 355 44.06 19.52 29.17
C ILE A 355 45.45 19.97 29.67
N PRO A 356 45.56 20.68 30.84
CA PRO A 356 46.80 21.28 31.33
C PRO A 356 47.77 20.23 31.91
N ILE A 357 48.26 19.32 31.07
CA ILE A 357 49.29 18.31 31.42
C ILE A 357 50.47 18.39 30.45
N ASP A 358 51.66 17.89 30.83
CA ASP A 358 52.77 17.77 29.92
C ASP A 358 52.84 16.41 29.20
N LYS A 359 53.66 16.30 28.16
CA LYS A 359 53.80 15.06 27.36
C LYS A 359 54.23 13.85 28.18
N THR A 360 55.05 14.07 29.21
CA THR A 360 55.54 13.00 30.07
C THR A 360 54.43 12.48 30.96
N GLN A 361 53.63 13.39 31.52
CA GLN A 361 52.44 13.07 32.31
C GLN A 361 51.39 12.33 31.46
N ALA A 362 51.13 12.77 30.24
CA ALA A 362 50.24 12.10 29.32
C ALA A 362 50.70 10.65 29.04
N GLN A 363 51.96 10.42 28.79
CA GLN A 363 52.49 9.08 28.57
C GLN A 363 52.43 8.17 29.81
N ASN A 364 52.51 8.73 31.03
CA ASN A 364 52.34 7.98 32.27
C ASN A 364 50.89 7.46 32.50
N LEU A 365 49.91 7.97 31.74
CA LEU A 365 48.54 7.46 31.75
C LEU A 365 48.40 6.14 30.97
N LYS A 366 49.40 5.77 30.18
CA LYS A 366 49.42 4.51 29.46
C LYS A 366 49.24 3.34 30.45
N GLY A 367 48.38 2.39 30.11
CA GLY A 367 48.02 1.25 30.95
C GLY A 367 46.83 1.48 31.92
N GLY A 368 46.39 2.75 32.03
CA GLY A 368 45.19 3.12 32.79
C GLY A 368 44.18 3.93 31.94
N ALA A 369 44.42 4.02 30.64
CA ALA A 369 43.57 4.77 29.69
C ALA A 369 42.97 3.86 28.66
N GLU A 370 41.69 4.06 28.35
CA GLU A 370 40.95 3.35 27.29
C GLU A 370 40.11 4.34 26.48
N ILE A 371 39.96 4.05 25.16
CA ILE A 371 39.12 4.85 24.25
C ILE A 371 37.79 4.18 24.09
N HIS A 372 36.71 4.96 24.24
CA HIS A 372 35.33 4.52 24.07
C HIS A 372 34.61 5.39 23.05
N TYR A 373 33.67 4.78 22.33
CA TYR A 373 32.86 5.40 21.31
C TYR A 373 31.38 5.27 21.70
N PHE A 374 30.64 6.37 21.63
CA PHE A 374 29.21 6.39 21.89
C PHE A 374 28.48 7.08 20.75
N GLY A 375 27.34 6.53 20.35
CA GLY A 375 26.48 7.11 19.34
C GLY A 375 25.59 8.20 19.92
N ARG A 376 25.10 9.09 19.07
CA ARG A 376 24.17 10.15 19.44
C ARG A 376 22.97 9.59 20.21
N GLY A 377 22.67 10.19 21.36
CA GLY A 377 21.57 9.83 22.26
C GLY A 377 21.92 8.73 23.27
N GLU A 378 23.13 8.15 23.24
CA GLU A 378 23.58 7.19 24.24
C GLU A 378 23.94 7.89 25.55
N ILE A 379 23.61 7.23 26.65
CA ILE A 379 23.99 7.67 27.99
C ILE A 379 25.42 7.16 28.24
N ILE A 380 26.34 8.06 28.50
CA ILE A 380 27.73 7.75 28.77
C ILE A 380 27.95 7.51 30.28
N LEU A 381 27.29 8.29 31.08
CA LEU A 381 27.31 8.21 32.56
C LEU A 381 25.91 8.57 33.06
N ASP A 382 25.31 7.76 33.91
CA ASP A 382 24.02 8.11 34.54
C ASP A 382 24.24 8.62 35.94
N GLU A 383 23.20 9.31 36.49
CA GLU A 383 23.20 9.65 37.92
C GLU A 383 23.24 8.34 38.70
N ASP A 384 23.98 8.34 39.80
CA ASP A 384 24.19 7.21 40.70
C ASP A 384 25.13 6.09 40.17
N ASP A 385 25.77 6.26 38.98
CA ASP A 385 26.81 5.36 38.52
C ASP A 385 28.09 5.46 39.39
N GLU A 386 28.60 4.33 39.86
CA GLU A 386 29.79 4.24 40.72
C GLU A 386 31.11 4.04 39.95
N THR A 387 31.23 4.55 38.72
CA THR A 387 32.35 4.17 37.83
C THR A 387 33.71 4.73 38.26
N GLY A 388 33.78 5.84 38.91
CA GLY A 388 35.03 6.48 39.41
C GLY A 388 36.11 6.78 38.33
N TYR A 389 35.82 6.61 37.06
CA TYR A 389 36.73 6.96 35.95
C TYR A 389 36.59 8.45 35.60
N LEU A 390 37.72 9.04 35.17
CA LEU A 390 37.68 10.36 34.54
C LEU A 390 37.51 10.17 33.03
N PHE A 391 36.52 10.81 32.44
CA PHE A 391 36.26 10.82 31.01
C PHE A 391 36.70 12.15 30.41
N ILE A 392 37.44 12.16 29.31
CA ILE A 392 37.81 13.37 28.58
C ILE A 392 37.32 13.23 27.13
N ILE A 393 36.66 14.26 26.63
CA ILE A 393 36.10 14.28 25.27
C ILE A 393 37.22 14.53 24.27
N LEU A 394 37.41 13.62 23.35
CA LEU A 394 38.38 13.73 22.27
C LEU A 394 37.74 14.28 21.00
N ASP A 395 36.47 13.92 20.76
CA ASP A 395 35.68 14.38 19.62
C ASP A 395 34.20 14.32 19.96
N GLY A 396 33.41 15.25 19.39
CA GLY A 396 31.96 15.29 19.57
C GLY A 396 31.53 16.19 20.75
N LYS A 397 30.25 16.09 21.16
CA LYS A 397 29.62 16.88 22.20
C LYS A 397 28.68 16.04 23.05
N ALA A 398 28.60 16.37 24.36
CA ALA A 398 27.68 15.73 25.29
C ALA A 398 26.88 16.76 26.08
N SER A 399 25.67 16.43 26.52
CA SER A 399 24.89 17.21 27.48
C SER A 399 25.19 16.73 28.87
N LEU A 400 25.35 17.69 29.78
CA LEU A 400 25.51 17.47 31.20
C LEU A 400 24.24 17.96 31.93
N SER A 401 23.58 17.08 32.65
CA SER A 401 22.39 17.39 33.45
C SER A 401 22.47 16.72 34.80
N GLY A 402 21.72 17.22 35.76
CA GLY A 402 21.67 16.65 37.11
C GLY A 402 20.34 16.91 37.78
N THR A 403 20.07 16.21 38.87
CA THR A 403 18.90 16.43 39.72
C THR A 403 19.30 17.32 40.87
N ASN A 404 18.61 18.45 41.06
CA ASN A 404 18.89 19.37 42.19
C ASN A 404 18.34 18.80 43.51
N ASN A 405 18.59 19.51 44.60
CA ASN A 405 18.12 19.12 45.95
C ASN A 405 16.59 19.12 46.09
N ASP A 406 15.86 19.78 45.19
CA ASP A 406 14.41 19.86 45.18
C ASP A 406 13.79 18.72 44.29
N GLY A 407 14.61 17.89 43.62
CA GLY A 407 14.20 16.81 42.77
C GLY A 407 13.96 17.19 41.28
N ASP A 408 14.27 18.44 40.90
CA ASP A 408 14.09 18.91 39.53
C ASP A 408 15.32 18.59 38.67
N LYS A 409 15.10 18.24 37.40
CA LYS A 409 16.18 18.08 36.44
C LYS A 409 16.71 19.42 35.97
N VAL A 410 18.00 19.65 36.15
CA VAL A 410 18.69 20.88 35.77
C VAL A 410 19.71 20.57 34.66
N SER A 411 19.65 21.33 33.57
CA SER A 411 20.72 21.32 32.57
C SER A 411 21.91 22.13 33.09
N VAL A 412 23.07 21.51 33.16
CA VAL A 412 24.31 22.15 33.61
C VAL A 412 25.06 22.79 32.46
N GLY A 413 24.99 22.15 31.26
CA GLY A 413 25.62 22.68 30.07
C GLY A 413 25.88 21.62 28.98
N VAL A 414 26.63 22.06 27.99
CA VAL A 414 27.15 21.20 26.92
C VAL A 414 28.64 21.05 27.10
N LEU A 415 29.11 19.84 27.07
CA LEU A 415 30.53 19.49 27.09
C LEU A 415 31.07 19.36 25.68
N GLU A 416 32.23 19.90 25.40
CA GLU A 416 32.89 19.91 24.11
C GLU A 416 34.29 19.23 24.20
N VAL A 417 34.99 19.18 23.07
CA VAL A 417 36.34 18.61 23.01
C VAL A 417 37.28 19.27 24.02
N GLY A 418 37.96 18.44 24.81
CA GLY A 418 38.82 18.87 25.91
C GLY A 418 38.14 18.99 27.27
N ASP A 419 36.78 19.00 27.31
CA ASP A 419 36.09 18.93 28.59
C ASP A 419 36.13 17.51 29.16
N PHE A 420 36.00 17.44 30.48
CA PHE A 420 36.01 16.17 31.21
C PHE A 420 34.74 16.01 32.07
N PHE A 421 34.45 14.78 32.48
CA PHE A 421 33.37 14.45 33.41
C PHE A 421 33.67 13.14 34.17
N GLY A 422 32.84 12.80 35.16
CA GLY A 422 33.06 11.63 36.01
C GLY A 422 33.95 11.91 37.22
N GLU A 423 34.49 13.14 37.35
CA GLU A 423 35.41 13.58 38.41
C GLU A 423 34.81 13.49 39.81
N ILE A 424 33.49 13.74 39.94
CA ILE A 424 32.85 13.80 41.26
C ILE A 424 32.83 12.44 41.94
N ALA A 425 32.48 11.38 41.21
CA ALA A 425 32.52 10.03 41.75
C ALA A 425 33.91 9.60 42.19
N LEU A 426 34.92 10.11 41.52
CA LEU A 426 36.33 9.79 41.79
C LEU A 426 36.84 10.37 43.14
N PHE A 427 36.40 11.58 43.51
CA PHE A 427 36.93 12.28 44.72
C PHE A 427 35.99 12.22 45.91
N THR A 428 34.72 11.97 45.74
CA THR A 428 33.73 11.98 46.83
C THR A 428 33.38 10.60 47.38
N SER A 429 33.89 9.52 46.79
CA SER A 429 33.52 8.12 47.07
C SER A 429 32.00 7.86 46.94
N ASN A 430 31.30 8.73 46.24
CA ASN A 430 29.86 8.66 45.96
C ASN A 430 29.64 8.41 44.48
N SER A 431 28.43 8.02 44.15
CA SER A 431 28.01 7.91 42.77
C SER A 431 28.07 9.24 42.00
N SER A 432 27.99 9.13 40.67
CA SER A 432 27.92 10.31 39.78
C SER A 432 26.73 11.20 40.15
N SER A 433 27.00 12.49 40.31
CA SER A 433 25.93 13.48 40.58
C SER A 433 25.29 14.00 39.28
N PHE A 434 25.77 13.60 38.13
CA PHE A 434 25.36 14.10 36.83
C PHE A 434 25.14 12.98 35.84
N LYS A 435 24.18 13.22 34.96
CA LYS A 435 23.93 12.42 33.77
C LYS A 435 24.62 13.05 32.56
N VAL A 436 25.38 12.26 31.83
CA VAL A 436 26.05 12.68 30.59
C VAL A 436 25.47 11.86 29.43
N MET A 437 24.98 12.58 28.43
CA MET A 437 24.38 11.95 27.24
C MET A 437 25.01 12.55 25.97
N ALA A 438 25.36 11.71 25.03
CA ALA A 438 25.94 12.12 23.75
C ALA A 438 24.93 12.94 22.90
N ILE A 439 25.28 14.17 22.52
CA ILE A 439 24.50 15.02 21.59
C ILE A 439 24.83 14.69 20.14
N THR A 440 26.10 14.41 19.87
CA THR A 440 26.63 13.92 18.59
C THR A 440 27.22 12.53 18.79
N ASP A 441 27.71 11.89 17.76
CA ASP A 441 28.65 10.79 17.95
C ASP A 441 29.87 11.36 18.69
N ILE A 442 30.36 10.63 19.68
CA ILE A 442 31.40 11.13 20.59
C ILE A 442 32.47 10.07 20.84
N THR A 443 33.70 10.51 20.87
CA THR A 443 34.85 9.70 21.29
C THR A 443 35.39 10.26 22.60
N VAL A 444 35.52 9.39 23.59
CA VAL A 444 36.06 9.75 24.88
C VAL A 444 37.25 8.85 25.25
N ILE A 445 38.20 9.41 26.00
CA ILE A 445 39.22 8.62 26.68
C ILE A 445 38.85 8.56 28.18
N THR A 446 38.85 7.33 28.71
CA THR A 446 38.69 7.11 30.16
C THR A 446 40.05 6.93 30.80
N ILE A 447 40.18 7.47 32.00
CA ILE A 447 41.41 7.37 32.82
C ILE A 447 41.04 6.73 34.15
N SER A 448 41.76 5.69 34.53
CA SER A 448 41.51 4.95 35.77
C SER A 448 41.81 5.76 37.02
N PRO A 449 41.08 5.55 38.13
CA PRO A 449 41.22 6.29 39.37
C PRO A 449 42.67 6.39 39.88
N PRO A 450 43.47 5.32 39.93
CA PRO A 450 44.86 5.43 40.40
C PRO A 450 45.70 6.37 39.56
N LYS A 451 45.46 6.42 38.26
CA LYS A 451 46.22 7.27 37.34
C LYS A 451 45.80 8.73 37.41
N VAL A 452 44.53 9.00 37.68
CA VAL A 452 44.05 10.38 37.92
C VAL A 452 44.58 10.91 39.22
N LEU A 453 44.61 10.10 40.30
CA LEU A 453 45.18 10.51 41.59
C LEU A 453 46.68 10.81 41.47
N GLU A 454 47.44 9.95 40.80
CA GLU A 454 48.87 10.18 40.50
C GLU A 454 49.07 11.50 39.75
N LEU A 455 48.19 11.82 38.78
CA LEU A 455 48.29 13.05 38.00
C LEU A 455 47.98 14.30 38.86
N VAL A 456 46.95 14.25 39.71
CA VAL A 456 46.57 15.35 40.62
C VAL A 456 47.66 15.63 41.64
N GLU A 457 48.30 14.58 42.21
CA GLU A 457 49.38 14.73 43.17
C GLU A 457 50.64 15.36 42.51
N ASN A 458 50.91 15.09 41.25
CA ASN A 458 52.12 15.54 40.55
C ASN A 458 51.93 16.77 39.67
N ASN A 459 50.69 17.30 39.51
CA ASN A 459 50.37 18.47 38.70
C ASN A 459 49.36 19.39 39.35
N SER A 460 49.87 20.40 40.04
CA SER A 460 49.06 21.40 40.75
C SER A 460 48.18 22.24 39.82
N LYS A 461 48.56 22.41 38.54
CA LYS A 461 47.73 23.13 37.56
C LYS A 461 46.50 22.30 37.16
N PHE A 462 46.71 21.02 36.95
CA PHE A 462 45.61 20.12 36.65
C PHE A 462 44.67 19.96 37.84
N ALA A 463 45.22 19.81 39.04
CA ALA A 463 44.45 19.75 40.28
C ALA A 463 43.55 21.01 40.48
N TYR A 464 44.10 22.20 40.29
CA TYR A 464 43.35 23.46 40.37
C TYR A 464 42.26 23.56 39.29
N TYR A 465 42.57 23.18 38.04
CA TYR A 465 41.63 23.18 36.93
C TYR A 465 40.46 22.24 37.20
N LEU A 466 40.71 21.08 37.77
CA LEU A 466 39.71 20.10 38.12
C LEU A 466 38.78 20.61 39.24
N ASP A 467 39.33 21.21 40.29
CA ASP A 467 38.60 21.79 41.43
C ASP A 467 37.69 22.94 40.99
N GLU A 468 38.21 23.87 40.17
CA GLU A 468 37.45 25.00 39.64
C GLU A 468 36.20 24.53 38.82
N ILE A 469 36.35 23.54 37.99
CA ILE A 469 35.22 23.00 37.19
C ILE A 469 34.22 22.28 38.09
N MET A 470 34.69 21.50 39.07
CA MET A 470 33.83 20.83 40.04
C MET A 470 32.96 21.81 40.80
N ASP A 471 33.54 22.90 41.27
CA ASP A 471 32.82 23.95 42.02
C ASP A 471 31.78 24.66 41.14
N ILE A 472 32.14 25.04 39.91
CA ILE A 472 31.21 25.64 38.94
C ILE A 472 30.00 24.73 38.68
N ARG A 473 30.23 23.44 38.44
CA ARG A 473 29.15 22.48 38.16
C ARG A 473 28.27 22.26 39.38
N ARG A 474 28.85 22.20 40.58
CA ARG A 474 28.12 22.07 41.83
C ARG A 474 27.23 23.29 42.08
N ASP A 475 27.73 24.48 41.83
CA ASP A 475 26.99 25.73 41.99
C ASP A 475 25.81 25.82 41.00
N ILE A 476 26.01 25.45 39.77
CA ILE A 476 24.93 25.42 38.74
C ILE A 476 23.84 24.43 39.14
N LYS A 477 24.22 23.24 39.60
CA LYS A 477 23.26 22.20 40.01
C LYS A 477 22.42 22.67 41.21
N ASN A 478 23.01 23.39 42.15
CA ASN A 478 22.37 23.86 43.38
C ASN A 478 21.59 25.18 43.22
N LYS A 479 21.77 25.91 42.10
CA LYS A 479 20.97 27.11 41.83
C LYS A 479 19.54 26.71 41.49
N ARG A 480 18.57 27.20 42.25
CA ARG A 480 17.15 27.07 41.97
C ARG A 480 16.86 27.59 40.56
N SER A 481 15.99 26.89 39.81
CA SER A 481 15.45 27.38 38.55
C SER A 481 14.63 28.65 38.79
N TYR A 482 15.28 29.79 38.80
CA TYR A 482 14.63 31.08 38.56
C TYR A 482 14.80 31.38 37.09
N GLN A 483 13.84 30.91 36.28
CA GLN A 483 13.38 31.51 35.02
C GLN A 483 12.58 30.51 34.18
N GLU A 484 11.29 30.47 34.50
CA GLU A 484 10.23 30.36 33.49
C GLU A 484 8.96 30.87 34.20
N SER A 485 8.74 32.17 34.05
CA SER A 485 7.44 32.83 34.23
C SER A 485 7.15 33.65 32.97
#